data_c01141d5c384d66554cf92a7ba402ff2
#
_entry.id   c01141d5c384d66554cf92a7ba402ff2
#
_cell.length_a   1.000
_cell.length_b   1.000
_cell.length_c   1.000
_cell.angle_alpha   90.00
_cell.angle_beta   90.00
_cell.angle_gamma   90.00
#
_symmetry.space_group_name_H-M   'P 1'
#
loop_
_entity.id
_entity.type
_entity.pdbx_description
1 polymer ?
#
loop_
_entity_poly.entity_id
_entity_poly.type
_entity_poly.pdbx_seq_one_letter_code
_entity_poly.pdbx_strand_id
1 'polypeptide(L)'
;YNVFFRMRLDHPEIFWATGFKYRYYQESPNIQFLPEYLFDRAKVKEHQKAMKSRVEKLARPAQKLSESEKEKYIHDFICENVKYDKLKKPYSHEIIGPLGQGVGVCEGIAKAVKVLCDELGVWCMIAICGNNPDKGIKYRHTWNIVRINGKYYHLDATFDNTLTRNCTIGEEIRYDYFLSLIHI
;
A
#
# COMPACT_ATOMS: atom_id res chain seq x y z
N TYR A 1 2.44 -15.60 -12.77
CA TYR A 1 2.14 -14.17 -12.64
C TYR A 1 1.42 -13.87 -11.31
N ASN A 2 0.35 -14.59 -10.99
CA ASN A 2 -0.45 -14.35 -9.79
C ASN A 2 0.34 -14.48 -8.48
N VAL A 3 1.25 -15.47 -8.37
CA VAL A 3 2.09 -15.68 -7.17
C VAL A 3 3.01 -14.48 -6.93
N PHE A 4 3.70 -14.00 -7.96
CA PHE A 4 4.58 -12.83 -7.83
C PHE A 4 3.80 -11.56 -7.47
N PHE A 5 2.65 -11.36 -8.11
CA PHE A 5 1.78 -10.23 -7.83
C PHE A 5 1.26 -10.27 -6.38
N ARG A 6 0.81 -11.45 -5.92
CA ARG A 6 0.36 -11.65 -4.56
C ARG A 6 1.46 -11.39 -3.55
N MET A 7 2.66 -11.93 -3.79
CA MET A 7 3.83 -11.68 -2.95
C MET A 7 4.09 -10.18 -2.75
N ARG A 8 3.99 -9.36 -3.79
CA ARG A 8 4.20 -7.91 -3.68
C ARG A 8 3.13 -7.18 -2.88
N LEU A 9 1.92 -7.73 -2.79
CA LEU A 9 0.85 -7.18 -1.96
C LEU A 9 1.00 -7.62 -0.50
N ASP A 10 1.40 -8.88 -0.29
CA ASP A 10 1.60 -9.44 1.04
C ASP A 10 2.90 -8.91 1.68
N HIS A 11 3.90 -8.55 0.86
CA HIS A 11 5.23 -8.09 1.24
C HIS A 11 5.59 -6.75 0.58
N PRO A 12 4.92 -5.64 0.95
CA PRO A 12 5.18 -4.33 0.34
C PRO A 12 6.56 -3.76 0.65
N GLU A 13 7.29 -4.33 1.61
CA GLU A 13 8.70 -4.04 1.87
C GLU A 13 9.62 -4.48 0.72
N ILE A 14 9.13 -5.36 -0.20
CA ILE A 14 9.83 -5.75 -1.43
C ILE A 14 9.46 -4.77 -2.57
N PHE A 15 9.45 -3.49 -2.29
CA PHE A 15 9.04 -2.42 -3.22
C PHE A 15 9.96 -2.25 -4.43
N TRP A 16 11.14 -2.82 -4.38
CA TRP A 16 12.18 -2.72 -5.42
C TRP A 16 12.00 -3.74 -6.55
N ALA A 17 11.22 -4.80 -6.36
CA ALA A 17 10.93 -5.83 -7.37
C ALA A 17 9.60 -5.51 -8.07
N THR A 18 9.65 -4.93 -9.27
CA THR A 18 8.47 -4.42 -9.98
C THR A 18 7.90 -5.37 -11.00
N GLY A 19 8.68 -6.33 -11.44
CA GLY A 19 8.29 -7.31 -12.44
C GLY A 19 9.21 -8.48 -12.48
N PHE A 20 8.98 -9.37 -13.44
CA PHE A 20 9.89 -10.46 -13.73
C PHE A 20 9.77 -10.93 -15.17
N LYS A 21 10.85 -11.52 -15.67
CA LYS A 21 10.90 -12.34 -16.86
C LYS A 21 11.29 -13.76 -16.47
N TYR A 22 10.98 -14.71 -17.31
CA TYR A 22 11.51 -16.06 -17.18
C TYR A 22 12.14 -16.50 -18.50
N ARG A 23 13.17 -17.34 -18.38
CA ARG A 23 13.84 -17.95 -19.51
C ARG A 23 13.81 -19.47 -19.33
N TYR A 24 13.41 -20.15 -20.34
CA TYR A 24 13.45 -21.62 -20.39
C TYR A 24 14.13 -22.08 -21.67
N TYR A 25 14.68 -23.27 -21.61
CA TYR A 25 15.32 -23.94 -22.75
C TYR A 25 14.58 -25.26 -22.93
N GLN A 26 14.29 -25.63 -24.18
CA GLN A 26 13.45 -26.78 -24.52
C GLN A 26 13.99 -28.13 -23.99
N GLU A 27 15.31 -28.25 -23.83
CA GLU A 27 15.99 -29.45 -23.36
C GLU A 27 16.43 -29.38 -21.88
N SER A 28 16.02 -28.34 -21.15
CA SER A 28 16.40 -28.15 -19.74
C SER A 28 15.19 -28.22 -18.84
N PRO A 29 15.25 -29.00 -17.74
CA PRO A 29 14.18 -28.97 -16.72
C PRO A 29 14.18 -27.69 -15.89
N ASN A 30 15.18 -26.82 -16.05
CA ASN A 30 15.35 -25.63 -15.24
C ASN A 30 14.74 -24.39 -15.92
N ILE A 31 14.03 -23.58 -15.16
CA ILE A 31 13.54 -22.27 -15.55
C ILE A 31 14.33 -21.22 -14.77
N GLN A 32 14.88 -20.25 -15.49
CA GLN A 32 15.52 -19.09 -14.88
C GLN A 32 14.49 -18.01 -14.60
N PHE A 33 14.37 -17.60 -13.34
CA PHE A 33 13.57 -16.45 -12.91
C PHE A 33 14.46 -15.21 -12.91
N LEU A 34 14.03 -14.15 -13.60
CA LEU A 34 14.78 -12.91 -13.81
C LEU A 34 13.94 -11.74 -13.28
N PRO A 35 14.10 -11.34 -12.01
CA PRO A 35 13.36 -10.21 -11.47
C PRO A 35 13.77 -8.89 -12.13
N GLU A 36 12.79 -8.01 -12.33
CA GLU A 36 12.98 -6.64 -12.78
C GLU A 36 12.98 -5.71 -11.56
N TYR A 37 13.92 -4.77 -11.53
CA TYR A 37 14.15 -3.89 -10.39
C TYR A 37 13.78 -2.46 -10.70
N LEU A 38 13.19 -1.76 -9.73
CA LEU A 38 12.88 -0.33 -9.82
C LEU A 38 14.14 0.55 -9.79
N PHE A 39 15.20 0.03 -9.16
CA PHE A 39 16.47 0.73 -8.95
C PHE A 39 17.65 -0.18 -9.29
N ASP A 40 18.82 0.43 -9.50
CA ASP A 40 20.08 -0.30 -9.55
C ASP A 40 20.33 -1.11 -8.29
N ARG A 41 20.96 -2.26 -8.42
CA ARG A 41 21.24 -3.19 -7.30
C ARG A 41 21.95 -2.53 -6.12
N ALA A 42 22.84 -1.58 -6.38
CA ALA A 42 23.51 -0.82 -5.32
C ALA A 42 22.53 0.07 -4.54
N LYS A 43 21.64 0.75 -5.24
CA LYS A 43 20.61 1.62 -4.65
C LYS A 43 19.51 0.84 -3.93
N VAL A 44 19.22 -0.40 -4.34
CA VAL A 44 18.20 -1.24 -3.66
C VAL A 44 18.50 -1.36 -2.17
N LYS A 45 19.74 -1.69 -1.79
CA LYS A 45 20.13 -1.84 -0.36
C LYS A 45 20.02 -0.53 0.41
N GLU A 46 20.40 0.57 -0.20
CA GLU A 46 20.28 1.90 0.40
C GLU A 46 18.81 2.26 0.66
N HIS A 47 17.97 2.12 -0.36
CA HIS A 47 16.52 2.39 -0.25
C HIS A 47 15.82 1.45 0.73
N GLN A 48 16.18 0.16 0.76
CA GLN A 48 15.65 -0.78 1.76
C GLN A 48 15.95 -0.32 3.18
N LYS A 49 17.20 0.05 3.47
CA LYS A 49 17.61 0.56 4.78
C LYS A 49 16.87 1.85 5.13
N ALA A 50 16.78 2.78 4.18
CA ALA A 50 16.09 4.05 4.36
C ALA A 50 14.59 3.84 4.63
N MET A 51 13.92 2.98 3.86
CA MET A 51 12.49 2.69 4.05
C MET A 51 12.21 1.97 5.36
N LYS A 52 13.03 0.99 5.75
CA LYS A 52 12.91 0.33 7.05
C LYS A 52 12.99 1.35 8.19
N SER A 53 14.03 2.17 8.19
CA SER A 53 14.20 3.23 9.20
C SER A 53 13.03 4.23 9.20
N ARG A 54 12.50 4.56 8.02
CA ARG A 54 11.35 5.46 7.89
C ARG A 54 10.08 4.86 8.49
N VAL A 55 9.78 3.59 8.20
CA VAL A 55 8.63 2.86 8.74
C VAL A 55 8.72 2.77 10.26
N GLU A 56 9.86 2.34 10.81
CA GLU A 56 10.10 2.28 12.25
C GLU A 56 9.91 3.65 12.94
N LYS A 57 10.43 4.71 12.31
CA LYS A 57 10.29 6.09 12.83
C LYS A 57 8.84 6.55 12.84
N LEU A 58 8.08 6.27 11.79
CA LEU A 58 6.67 6.62 11.68
C LEU A 58 5.79 5.83 12.64
N ALA A 59 6.07 4.54 12.82
CA ALA A 59 5.30 3.67 13.71
C ALA A 59 5.56 3.95 15.21
N ARG A 60 6.74 4.45 15.56
CA ARG A 60 7.17 4.62 16.96
C ARG A 60 6.16 5.34 17.86
N PRO A 61 5.53 6.48 17.46
CA PRO A 61 4.57 7.18 18.31
C PRO A 61 3.31 6.36 18.62
N ALA A 62 2.94 5.45 17.71
CA ALA A 62 1.71 4.67 17.80
C ALA A 62 1.87 3.29 18.46
N GLN A 63 3.09 2.85 18.79
CA GLN A 63 3.35 1.48 19.28
C GLN A 63 2.53 1.07 20.51
N LYS A 64 2.26 2.03 21.41
CA LYS A 64 1.53 1.77 22.66
C LYS A 64 0.02 2.04 22.58
N LEU A 65 -0.47 2.47 21.44
CA LEU A 65 -1.88 2.75 21.20
C LEU A 65 -2.68 1.45 21.05
N SER A 66 -4.00 1.53 21.24
CA SER A 66 -4.93 0.44 20.90
C SER A 66 -4.98 0.18 19.39
N GLU A 67 -5.50 -0.96 18.96
CA GLU A 67 -5.60 -1.30 17.52
C GLU A 67 -6.34 -0.21 16.72
N SER A 68 -7.46 0.29 17.23
CA SER A 68 -8.24 1.34 16.57
C SER A 68 -7.51 2.69 16.51
N GLU A 69 -6.78 3.06 17.57
CA GLU A 69 -5.99 4.29 17.57
C GLU A 69 -4.76 4.19 16.65
N LYS A 70 -4.13 3.02 16.56
CA LYS A 70 -3.07 2.75 15.59
C LYS A 70 -3.55 2.94 14.17
N GLU A 71 -4.72 2.37 13.85
CA GLU A 71 -5.32 2.47 12.53
C GLU A 71 -5.67 3.91 12.18
N LYS A 72 -6.30 4.62 13.12
CA LYS A 72 -6.58 6.05 12.96
C LYS A 72 -5.31 6.86 12.72
N TYR A 73 -4.25 6.59 13.46
CA TYR A 73 -2.96 7.26 13.30
C TYR A 73 -2.37 7.03 11.89
N ILE A 74 -2.43 5.80 11.36
CA ILE A 74 -1.96 5.48 10.02
C ILE A 74 -2.80 6.21 8.97
N HIS A 75 -4.12 6.16 9.11
CA HIS A 75 -5.05 6.82 8.20
C HIS A 75 -4.80 8.33 8.14
N ASP A 76 -4.75 8.99 9.30
CA ASP A 76 -4.51 10.43 9.41
C ASP A 76 -3.17 10.82 8.79
N PHE A 77 -2.12 10.05 9.07
CA PHE A 77 -0.82 10.26 8.43
C PHE A 77 -0.90 10.26 6.90
N ILE A 78 -1.62 9.30 6.31
CA ILE A 78 -1.80 9.23 4.85
C ILE A 78 -2.58 10.45 4.35
N CYS A 79 -3.68 10.81 5.00
CA CYS A 79 -4.51 11.94 4.58
C CYS A 79 -3.77 13.27 4.64
N GLU A 80 -2.94 13.47 5.65
CA GLU A 80 -2.19 14.71 5.85
C GLU A 80 -0.95 14.83 4.96
N ASN A 81 -0.22 13.73 4.78
CA ASN A 81 1.15 13.77 4.25
C ASN A 81 1.31 13.23 2.83
N VAL A 82 0.31 12.54 2.28
CA VAL A 82 0.40 11.95 0.95
C VAL A 82 -0.51 12.68 -0.03
N LYS A 83 0.00 12.97 -1.24
CA LYS A 83 -0.78 13.51 -2.36
C LYS A 83 -1.02 12.42 -3.39
N TYR A 84 -2.22 12.38 -3.98
CA TYR A 84 -2.49 11.44 -5.07
C TYR A 84 -1.68 11.81 -6.31
N ASP A 85 -0.89 10.85 -6.83
CA ASP A 85 -0.05 11.06 -8.00
C ASP A 85 -0.82 10.88 -9.30
N LYS A 86 -1.26 11.99 -9.89
CA LYS A 86 -1.95 12.00 -11.19
C LYS A 86 -1.05 11.56 -12.35
N LEU A 87 0.27 11.66 -12.20
CA LEU A 87 1.26 11.25 -13.22
C LEU A 87 1.55 9.76 -13.18
N LYS A 88 1.13 9.07 -12.11
CA LYS A 88 1.27 7.61 -11.93
C LYS A 88 2.70 7.13 -12.14
N LYS A 89 3.66 7.82 -11.55
CA LYS A 89 5.08 7.46 -11.63
C LYS A 89 5.30 6.05 -11.05
N PRO A 90 6.28 5.28 -11.56
CA PRO A 90 6.52 3.90 -11.10
C PRO A 90 6.67 3.77 -9.58
N TYR A 91 7.39 4.67 -8.94
CA TYR A 91 7.59 4.65 -7.50
C TYR A 91 6.32 4.98 -6.68
N SER A 92 5.32 5.63 -7.30
CA SER A 92 4.03 5.94 -6.64
C SER A 92 3.15 4.72 -6.44
N HIS A 93 3.46 3.60 -7.09
CA HIS A 93 2.83 2.29 -6.90
C HIS A 93 3.46 1.49 -5.75
N GLU A 94 4.57 1.97 -5.19
CA GLU A 94 5.33 1.31 -4.13
C GLU A 94 5.42 2.18 -2.87
N ILE A 95 5.78 1.58 -1.73
CA ILE A 95 5.84 2.29 -0.44
C ILE A 95 6.76 3.50 -0.45
N ILE A 96 7.77 3.51 -1.31
CA ILE A 96 8.72 4.63 -1.43
C ILE A 96 8.04 5.91 -1.95
N GLY A 97 6.94 5.80 -2.70
CA GLY A 97 6.13 6.94 -3.11
C GLY A 97 5.47 7.62 -1.90
N PRO A 98 4.48 7.00 -1.24
CA PRO A 98 3.78 7.63 -0.12
C PRO A 98 4.67 7.89 1.09
N LEU A 99 5.54 6.96 1.50
CA LEU A 99 6.35 7.11 2.71
C LEU A 99 7.65 7.89 2.51
N GLY A 100 8.19 7.90 1.28
CA GLY A 100 9.45 8.59 0.97
C GLY A 100 9.26 9.94 0.28
N GLN A 101 8.36 10.00 -0.71
CA GLN A 101 8.16 11.18 -1.56
C GLN A 101 6.85 11.95 -1.25
N GLY A 102 6.00 11.44 -0.37
CA GLY A 102 4.71 12.03 -0.05
C GLY A 102 3.71 12.01 -1.21
N VAL A 103 3.87 11.09 -2.16
CA VAL A 103 2.96 10.92 -3.30
C VAL A 103 2.68 9.44 -3.56
N GLY A 104 1.43 9.10 -3.90
CA GLY A 104 1.05 7.72 -4.17
C GLY A 104 -0.20 7.61 -5.03
N VAL A 105 -0.33 6.47 -5.72
CA VAL A 105 -1.61 6.02 -6.27
C VAL A 105 -2.27 5.04 -5.28
N CYS A 106 -3.49 4.61 -5.54
CA CYS A 106 -4.23 3.71 -4.63
C CYS A 106 -3.41 2.47 -4.21
N GLU A 107 -2.67 1.84 -5.13
CA GLU A 107 -1.81 0.69 -4.83
C GLU A 107 -0.68 1.04 -3.86
N GLY A 108 0.04 2.14 -4.10
CA GLY A 108 1.13 2.58 -3.23
C GLY A 108 0.63 3.01 -1.85
N ILE A 109 -0.52 3.69 -1.79
CA ILE A 109 -1.15 4.09 -0.53
C ILE A 109 -1.57 2.85 0.27
N ALA A 110 -2.25 1.89 -0.36
CA ALA A 110 -2.65 0.65 0.30
C ALA A 110 -1.44 -0.17 0.82
N LYS A 111 -0.34 -0.20 0.05
CA LYS A 111 0.93 -0.80 0.49
C LYS A 111 1.56 -0.06 1.67
N ALA A 112 1.49 1.27 1.68
CA ALA A 112 2.00 2.07 2.79
C ALA A 112 1.20 1.83 4.09
N VAL A 113 -0.12 1.78 4.00
CA VAL A 113 -1.00 1.37 5.11
C VAL A 113 -0.60 -0.02 5.62
N LYS A 114 -0.49 -1.00 4.72
CA LYS A 114 -0.13 -2.38 5.09
C LYS A 114 1.20 -2.47 5.84
N VAL A 115 2.27 -1.85 5.34
CA VAL A 115 3.58 -1.94 5.99
C VAL A 115 3.61 -1.25 7.36
N LEU A 116 2.84 -0.18 7.55
CA LEU A 116 2.70 0.48 8.85
C LEU A 116 1.85 -0.36 9.82
N CYS A 117 0.78 -0.99 9.33
CA CYS A 117 0.00 -1.96 10.11
C CYS A 117 0.87 -3.13 10.58
N ASP A 118 1.66 -3.72 9.69
CA ASP A 118 2.56 -4.83 10.02
C ASP A 118 3.58 -4.43 11.09
N GLU A 119 4.18 -3.25 10.98
CA GLU A 119 5.12 -2.72 11.98
C GLU A 119 4.45 -2.47 13.35
N LEU A 120 3.18 -2.11 13.36
CA LEU A 120 2.40 -1.86 14.57
C LEU A 120 1.67 -3.10 15.11
N GLY A 121 1.76 -4.24 14.42
CA GLY A 121 1.10 -5.48 14.82
C GLY A 121 -0.42 -5.48 14.60
N VAL A 122 -0.93 -4.65 13.69
CA VAL A 122 -2.33 -4.62 13.25
C VAL A 122 -2.48 -5.52 12.02
N TRP A 123 -3.40 -6.48 12.07
CA TRP A 123 -3.64 -7.33 10.92
C TRP A 123 -4.26 -6.54 9.77
N CYS A 124 -3.62 -6.62 8.61
CA CYS A 124 -4.01 -5.88 7.41
C CYS A 124 -3.76 -6.73 6.16
N MET A 125 -4.65 -6.67 5.20
CA MET A 125 -4.45 -7.19 3.85
C MET A 125 -4.80 -6.13 2.80
N ILE A 126 -4.27 -6.31 1.59
CA ILE A 126 -4.60 -5.45 0.45
C ILE A 126 -5.67 -6.13 -0.39
N ALA A 127 -6.79 -5.43 -0.61
CA ALA A 127 -7.87 -5.81 -1.48
C ALA A 127 -7.76 -5.09 -2.83
N ILE A 128 -8.12 -5.79 -3.91
CA ILE A 128 -8.13 -5.25 -5.27
C ILE A 128 -9.43 -5.62 -5.95
N CYS A 129 -10.07 -4.64 -6.59
CA CYS A 129 -11.06 -4.91 -7.62
C CYS A 129 -10.46 -4.68 -9.02
N GLY A 130 -10.82 -5.57 -9.95
CA GLY A 130 -10.50 -5.41 -11.36
C GLY A 130 -11.66 -4.76 -12.11
N ASN A 131 -11.41 -4.39 -13.37
CA ASN A 131 -12.47 -4.02 -14.27
C ASN A 131 -13.42 -5.20 -14.48
N ASN A 132 -14.71 -4.97 -14.36
CA ASN A 132 -15.73 -5.93 -14.72
C ASN A 132 -16.85 -5.17 -15.47
N PRO A 133 -16.77 -5.07 -16.81
CA PRO A 133 -17.73 -4.34 -17.63
C PRO A 133 -19.17 -4.86 -17.45
N ASP A 134 -19.33 -6.17 -17.27
CA ASP A 134 -20.65 -6.80 -17.09
C ASP A 134 -21.36 -6.36 -15.80
N LYS A 135 -20.57 -5.97 -14.79
CA LYS A 135 -21.04 -5.42 -13.52
C LYS A 135 -20.94 -3.90 -13.44
N GLY A 136 -20.63 -3.23 -14.53
CA GLY A 136 -20.46 -1.78 -14.59
C GLY A 136 -19.19 -1.27 -13.86
N ILE A 137 -18.28 -2.14 -13.45
CA ILE A 137 -17.02 -1.78 -12.79
C ILE A 137 -16.02 -1.34 -13.85
N LYS A 138 -15.84 -0.03 -13.98
CA LYS A 138 -14.96 0.57 -15.00
C LYS A 138 -13.53 0.76 -14.56
N TYR A 139 -13.25 0.71 -13.24
CA TYR A 139 -11.95 1.07 -12.67
C TYR A 139 -11.37 -0.06 -11.84
N ARG A 140 -10.07 -0.23 -11.96
CA ARG A 140 -9.28 -1.00 -11.03
C ARG A 140 -8.98 -0.15 -9.80
N HIS A 141 -9.25 -0.67 -8.62
CA HIS A 141 -8.99 0.02 -7.36
C HIS A 141 -8.33 -0.90 -6.34
N THR A 142 -7.59 -0.30 -5.40
CA THR A 142 -6.83 -1.01 -4.38
C THR A 142 -7.04 -0.29 -3.05
N TRP A 143 -7.41 -1.04 -2.01
CA TRP A 143 -7.63 -0.55 -0.65
C TRP A 143 -7.21 -1.60 0.38
N ASN A 144 -7.48 -1.39 1.65
CA ASN A 144 -7.12 -2.32 2.71
C ASN A 144 -8.34 -2.95 3.37
N ILE A 145 -8.15 -4.17 3.89
CA ILE A 145 -9.02 -4.79 4.89
C ILE A 145 -8.17 -4.95 6.15
N VAL A 146 -8.67 -4.43 7.26
CA VAL A 146 -8.01 -4.48 8.56
C VAL A 146 -8.86 -5.24 9.57
N ARG A 147 -8.20 -5.87 10.57
CA ARG A 147 -8.90 -6.52 11.67
C ARG A 147 -8.64 -5.73 12.96
N ILE A 148 -9.69 -5.20 13.54
CA ILE A 148 -9.67 -4.41 14.77
C ILE A 148 -10.58 -5.07 15.80
N ASN A 149 -10.04 -5.43 16.96
CA ASN A 149 -10.79 -6.09 18.04
C ASN A 149 -11.58 -7.33 17.56
N GLY A 150 -10.95 -8.12 16.66
CA GLY A 150 -11.53 -9.35 16.11
C GLY A 150 -12.54 -9.17 14.98
N LYS A 151 -12.89 -7.94 14.60
CA LYS A 151 -13.82 -7.63 13.50
C LYS A 151 -13.07 -7.10 12.29
N TYR A 152 -13.60 -7.37 11.09
CA TYR A 152 -13.01 -6.94 9.83
C TYR A 152 -13.70 -5.69 9.30
N TYR A 153 -12.89 -4.77 8.77
CA TYR A 153 -13.33 -3.50 8.24
C TYR A 153 -12.64 -3.20 6.92
N HIS A 154 -13.37 -2.52 6.02
CA HIS A 154 -12.74 -1.85 4.89
C HIS A 154 -12.10 -0.54 5.35
N LEU A 155 -10.93 -0.26 4.82
CA LEU A 155 -10.20 0.99 5.00
C LEU A 155 -9.73 1.49 3.64
N ASP A 156 -10.28 2.60 3.17
CA ASP A 156 -9.86 3.22 1.91
C ASP A 156 -9.29 4.62 2.13
N ALA A 157 -8.04 4.65 2.58
CA ALA A 157 -7.32 5.90 2.80
C ALA A 157 -7.10 6.71 1.51
N THR A 158 -7.25 6.11 0.33
CA THR A 158 -7.14 6.83 -0.94
C THR A 158 -8.33 7.74 -1.18
N PHE A 159 -9.55 7.23 -0.95
CA PHE A 159 -10.75 8.04 -1.11
C PHE A 159 -10.83 9.12 -0.05
N ASP A 160 -10.59 8.80 1.22
CA ASP A 160 -10.60 9.79 2.30
C ASP A 160 -9.52 10.88 2.10
N ASN A 161 -8.32 10.51 1.65
CA ASN A 161 -7.27 11.45 1.27
C ASN A 161 -7.73 12.40 0.15
N THR A 162 -8.39 11.87 -0.88
CA THR A 162 -8.90 12.67 -1.99
C THR A 162 -10.02 13.62 -1.56
N LEU A 163 -10.93 13.16 -0.70
CA LEU A 163 -12.01 13.96 -0.13
C LEU A 163 -11.47 15.06 0.78
N THR A 164 -10.54 14.73 1.66
CA THR A 164 -9.85 15.69 2.56
C THR A 164 -9.25 16.85 1.79
N ARG A 165 -8.54 16.56 0.70
CA ARG A 165 -7.86 17.59 -0.11
C ARG A 165 -8.76 18.40 -1.04
N ASN A 166 -9.96 17.91 -1.33
CA ASN A 166 -10.95 18.62 -2.13
C ASN A 166 -11.90 19.44 -1.26
N CYS A 167 -11.82 19.34 0.05
CA CYS A 167 -12.65 20.12 0.95
C CYS A 167 -12.10 21.56 1.08
N THR A 168 -12.88 22.53 0.62
CA THR A 168 -12.53 23.96 0.70
C THR A 168 -12.90 24.60 2.06
N ILE A 169 -13.55 23.87 2.96
CA ILE A 169 -14.05 24.37 4.23
C ILE A 169 -13.35 23.62 5.37
N GLY A 170 -12.26 24.21 5.87
CA GLY A 170 -11.51 23.65 6.99
C GLY A 170 -10.74 22.38 6.61
N GLU A 171 -9.49 22.30 6.97
CA GLU A 171 -8.60 21.16 6.67
C GLU A 171 -8.93 19.94 7.56
N GLU A 172 -10.21 19.55 7.64
CA GLU A 172 -10.62 18.38 8.41
C GLU A 172 -10.40 17.09 7.62
N ILE A 173 -9.77 16.11 8.27
CA ILE A 173 -9.62 14.77 7.72
C ILE A 173 -11.01 14.14 7.56
N ARG A 174 -11.26 13.58 6.38
CA ARG A 174 -12.49 12.83 6.09
C ARG A 174 -12.33 11.38 6.50
N TYR A 175 -13.42 10.82 7.05
CA TYR A 175 -13.49 9.43 7.53
C TYR A 175 -14.66 8.67 6.91
N ASP A 176 -15.04 9.01 5.67
CA ASP A 176 -16.18 8.42 4.99
C ASP A 176 -15.93 6.95 4.62
N TYR A 177 -14.65 6.61 4.39
CA TYR A 177 -14.21 5.26 4.01
C TYR A 177 -13.29 4.63 5.07
N PHE A 178 -13.30 5.20 6.27
CA PHE A 178 -12.55 4.70 7.41
C PHE A 178 -13.38 3.67 8.19
N LEU A 179 -12.85 2.46 8.34
CA LEU A 179 -13.40 1.37 9.14
C LEU A 179 -14.90 1.07 8.89
N SER A 180 -15.33 1.03 7.62
CA SER A 180 -16.67 0.53 7.29
C SER A 180 -16.74 -0.99 7.49
N LEU A 181 -17.75 -1.46 8.26
CA LEU A 181 -17.94 -2.87 8.59
C LEU A 181 -18.12 -3.72 7.33
N ILE A 182 -17.40 -4.84 7.28
CA ILE A 182 -17.67 -5.91 6.31
C ILE A 182 -18.81 -6.74 6.89
N HIS A 183 -19.98 -6.64 6.28
CA HIS A 183 -21.07 -7.59 6.53
C HIS A 183 -20.79 -8.85 5.71
N ILE A 184 -20.33 -9.91 6.41
CA ILE A 184 -20.20 -11.26 5.84
C ILE A 184 -21.50 -12.00 6.06
#